data_234ac120a89b9b3bc4e2ebfcfa6ca211
#
_entry.id   234ac120a89b9b3bc4e2ebfcfa6ca211
#
_cell.length_a   1.000
_cell.length_b   1.000
_cell.length_c   1.000
_cell.angle_alpha   90.00
_cell.angle_beta   90.00
_cell.angle_gamma   90.00
#
_symmetry.space_group_name_H-M   'P 1'
#
loop_
_entity.id
_entity.type
_entity.pdbx_description
1 polymer ?
#
loop_
_entity_poly.entity_id
_entity_poly.type
_entity_poly.pdbx_seq_one_letter_code
_entity_poly.pdbx_strand_id
1 'polypeptide(L)'
;MHVFYDDVPIDLIEKQARDLNTDSRDRIFTPVNVILTMLLTATQEDKSLQNGLNIFKSVFEDNSRKVLKAESERLHREKISDSLSKKNAGRPKKYFSRLPKSYQTPLCENTSGYSTARKRLDTRLVQTVYEHSCDFGALDKESWYGMKTYIGDGTYLQLQDTDDIRKEYVVKGQELSYPQSLLQVLIRQGSGQISQFSVSSRHQSELSLVVPMIKKLEKNSLLLLDDLYNSYYHFCLIQSQECHIIVPGKRYRNYNVIRQIHDNDQIVEVSKTTSPDYVSEEEWKSLPDKILLRRITYNCPTKNGLESAVLYTTILDEKISTVEIVTKYVMRWDIEISIREMKTIMDINVLRTKSREMLFKELLIAITTYNLIRKVIAKSADKVGFPPQKDIFQKYSPFGGTVLLDKKGRVFFRWSPGRYGYAAGTNKQVSNTASKRKKTTISKKN
;
A
#
# COMPACT_ATOMS: atom_id res chain seq x y z
N MET A 1 7.02 -19.96 -4.68
CA MET A 1 5.62 -20.17 -4.30
C MET A 1 5.43 -20.30 -2.78
N HIS A 2 6.38 -20.87 -2.03
CA HIS A 2 6.29 -20.99 -0.56
C HIS A 2 6.24 -19.66 0.20
N VAL A 3 6.74 -18.57 -0.37
CA VAL A 3 6.92 -17.27 0.31
C VAL A 3 5.59 -16.60 0.72
N PHE A 4 4.51 -16.86 0.02
CA PHE A 4 3.20 -16.28 0.35
C PHE A 4 2.35 -17.16 1.26
N TYR A 5 2.56 -18.48 1.27
CA TYR A 5 1.72 -19.41 2.03
C TYR A 5 1.80 -19.17 3.53
N ASP A 6 3.00 -18.89 4.05
CA ASP A 6 3.24 -18.70 5.48
C ASP A 6 2.60 -17.38 6.02
N ASP A 7 2.31 -16.45 5.12
CA ASP A 7 1.75 -15.13 5.46
C ASP A 7 0.24 -15.01 5.13
N VAL A 8 -0.39 -16.07 4.61
CA VAL A 8 -1.85 -16.13 4.37
C VAL A 8 -2.51 -16.95 5.48
N PRO A 9 -3.47 -16.40 6.24
CA PRO A 9 -4.08 -17.07 7.38
C PRO A 9 -5.12 -18.12 6.95
N ILE A 10 -4.68 -19.24 6.41
CA ILE A 10 -5.53 -20.28 5.82
C ILE A 10 -6.57 -20.79 6.82
N ASP A 11 -6.13 -21.17 8.03
CA ASP A 11 -7.02 -21.69 9.07
C ASP A 11 -8.12 -20.69 9.47
N LEU A 12 -7.77 -19.40 9.52
CA LEU A 12 -8.71 -18.34 9.82
C LEU A 12 -9.75 -18.16 8.70
N ILE A 13 -9.29 -18.23 7.43
CA ILE A 13 -10.18 -18.16 6.26
C ILE A 13 -11.16 -19.33 6.27
N GLU A 14 -10.67 -20.56 6.52
CA GLU A 14 -11.51 -21.75 6.57
C GLU A 14 -12.52 -21.70 7.71
N LYS A 15 -12.08 -21.28 8.90
CA LYS A 15 -12.98 -21.08 10.04
C LYS A 15 -14.09 -20.08 9.70
N GLN A 16 -13.72 -18.91 9.21
CA GLN A 16 -14.67 -17.86 8.86
C GLN A 16 -15.59 -18.28 7.70
N ALA A 17 -15.09 -19.04 6.71
CA ALA A 17 -15.91 -19.58 5.62
C ALA A 17 -17.00 -20.54 6.14
N ARG A 18 -16.68 -21.37 7.14
CA ARG A 18 -17.66 -22.22 7.83
C ARG A 18 -18.70 -21.39 8.58
N ASP A 19 -18.28 -20.38 9.34
CA ASP A 19 -19.17 -19.50 10.11
C ASP A 19 -20.13 -18.73 9.18
N LEU A 20 -19.70 -18.39 8.00
CA LEU A 20 -20.51 -17.73 6.95
C LEU A 20 -21.34 -18.69 6.09
N ASN A 21 -21.31 -20.00 6.35
CA ASN A 21 -21.95 -21.03 5.54
C ASN A 21 -21.58 -20.97 4.05
N THR A 22 -20.39 -20.49 3.73
CA THR A 22 -19.88 -20.40 2.34
C THR A 22 -19.11 -21.64 1.92
N ASP A 23 -18.77 -22.52 2.85
CA ASP A 23 -17.94 -23.74 2.69
C ASP A 23 -18.76 -25.03 2.50
N SER A 24 -20.06 -24.93 2.27
CA SER A 24 -21.03 -26.03 2.43
C SER A 24 -20.98 -27.18 1.40
N ARG A 25 -19.97 -27.24 0.49
CA ARG A 25 -19.90 -28.30 -0.53
C ARG A 25 -18.44 -28.62 -0.88
N ASP A 26 -18.18 -29.92 -1.14
CA ASP A 26 -16.94 -30.37 -1.76
C ASP A 26 -16.78 -29.77 -3.16
N ARG A 27 -16.07 -28.66 -3.24
CA ARG A 27 -15.82 -27.89 -4.47
C ARG A 27 -14.32 -27.74 -4.69
N ILE A 28 -13.92 -27.79 -5.95
CA ILE A 28 -12.53 -27.52 -6.35
C ILE A 28 -12.13 -26.08 -5.99
N PHE A 29 -13.02 -25.12 -6.28
CA PHE A 29 -12.83 -23.71 -5.97
C PHE A 29 -13.37 -23.37 -4.56
N THR A 30 -12.67 -23.80 -3.54
CA THR A 30 -12.91 -23.38 -2.15
C THR A 30 -12.57 -21.90 -1.98
N PRO A 31 -13.08 -21.20 -0.95
CA PRO A 31 -12.70 -19.81 -0.67
C PRO A 31 -11.19 -19.61 -0.61
N VAL A 32 -10.46 -20.49 0.09
CA VAL A 32 -8.97 -20.46 0.19
C VAL A 32 -8.35 -20.56 -1.20
N ASN A 33 -8.73 -21.56 -1.99
CA ASN A 33 -8.18 -21.76 -3.32
C ASN A 33 -8.43 -20.56 -4.25
N VAL A 34 -9.61 -19.95 -4.16
CA VAL A 34 -9.93 -18.75 -4.94
C VAL A 34 -9.07 -17.57 -4.52
N ILE A 35 -8.93 -17.30 -3.21
CA ILE A 35 -8.10 -16.20 -2.70
C ILE A 35 -6.65 -16.40 -3.11
N LEU A 36 -6.07 -17.57 -2.87
CA LEU A 36 -4.69 -17.86 -3.26
C LEU A 36 -4.46 -17.70 -4.76
N THR A 37 -5.41 -18.17 -5.58
CA THR A 37 -5.33 -18.00 -7.03
C THR A 37 -5.38 -16.53 -7.43
N MET A 38 -6.25 -15.73 -6.81
CA MET A 38 -6.34 -14.30 -7.06
C MET A 38 -5.04 -13.58 -6.65
N LEU A 39 -4.47 -13.88 -5.48
CA LEU A 39 -3.20 -13.32 -5.02
C LEU A 39 -2.04 -13.65 -5.98
N LEU A 40 -1.93 -14.91 -6.38
CA LEU A 40 -0.90 -15.34 -7.34
C LEU A 40 -1.09 -14.70 -8.72
N THR A 41 -2.33 -14.58 -9.18
CA THR A 41 -2.64 -13.90 -10.45
C THR A 41 -2.28 -12.42 -10.40
N ALA A 42 -2.48 -11.76 -9.25
CA ALA A 42 -2.15 -10.35 -9.06
C ALA A 42 -0.64 -10.06 -9.16
N THR A 43 0.24 -11.06 -8.97
CA THR A 43 1.69 -10.93 -9.16
C THR A 43 2.15 -11.07 -10.61
N GLN A 44 1.27 -11.47 -11.53
CA GLN A 44 1.63 -11.71 -12.93
C GLN A 44 1.37 -10.47 -13.80
N GLU A 45 2.03 -10.40 -14.94
CA GLU A 45 1.72 -9.41 -15.97
C GLU A 45 0.33 -9.66 -16.57
N ASP A 46 0.04 -10.92 -16.95
CA ASP A 46 -1.29 -11.33 -17.37
C ASP A 46 -2.20 -11.66 -16.19
N LYS A 47 -3.08 -10.74 -15.86
CA LYS A 47 -4.09 -10.86 -14.79
C LYS A 47 -5.44 -11.37 -15.30
N SER A 48 -5.46 -12.03 -16.45
CA SER A 48 -6.67 -12.59 -17.03
C SER A 48 -7.22 -13.74 -16.19
N LEU A 49 -8.52 -14.01 -16.33
CA LEU A 49 -9.16 -15.19 -15.72
C LEU A 49 -8.55 -16.49 -16.23
N GLN A 50 -8.12 -16.52 -17.51
CA GLN A 50 -7.48 -17.71 -18.08
C GLN A 50 -6.13 -17.98 -17.43
N ASN A 51 -5.31 -16.95 -17.23
CA ASN A 51 -4.04 -17.09 -16.53
C ASN A 51 -4.25 -17.54 -15.07
N GLY A 52 -5.23 -16.94 -14.37
CA GLY A 52 -5.60 -17.39 -13.03
C GLY A 52 -5.99 -18.86 -12.98
N LEU A 53 -6.78 -19.33 -13.95
CA LEU A 53 -7.13 -20.74 -14.04
C LEU A 53 -5.91 -21.64 -14.33
N ASN A 54 -5.00 -21.19 -15.19
CA ASN A 54 -3.78 -21.93 -15.51
C ASN A 54 -2.85 -22.07 -14.29
N ILE A 55 -2.70 -20.98 -13.52
CA ILE A 55 -1.96 -20.98 -12.25
C ILE A 55 -2.62 -21.96 -11.27
N PHE A 56 -3.93 -21.89 -11.11
CA PHE A 56 -4.68 -22.81 -10.25
C PHE A 56 -4.47 -24.25 -10.65
N LYS A 57 -4.60 -24.58 -11.96
CA LYS A 57 -4.38 -25.93 -12.48
C LYS A 57 -2.98 -26.44 -12.12
N SER A 58 -1.95 -25.66 -12.39
CA SER A 58 -0.57 -26.03 -12.11
C SER A 58 -0.37 -26.38 -10.63
N VAL A 59 -0.84 -25.50 -9.73
CA VAL A 59 -0.70 -25.70 -8.27
C VAL A 59 -1.56 -26.86 -7.78
N PHE A 60 -2.80 -26.94 -8.26
CA PHE A 60 -3.73 -28.00 -7.85
C PHE A 60 -3.29 -29.36 -8.36
N GLU A 61 -2.82 -29.49 -9.59
CA GLU A 61 -2.33 -30.74 -10.16
C GLU A 61 -1.10 -31.26 -9.40
N ASP A 62 -0.14 -30.39 -9.06
CA ASP A 62 1.03 -30.78 -8.29
C ASP A 62 0.66 -31.28 -6.89
N ASN A 63 -0.26 -30.58 -6.22
CA ASN A 63 -0.76 -30.99 -4.91
C ASN A 63 -1.60 -32.26 -5.01
N SER A 64 -2.47 -32.37 -6.03
CA SER A 64 -3.30 -33.54 -6.26
C SER A 64 -2.47 -34.76 -6.57
N ARG A 65 -1.43 -34.66 -7.38
CA ARG A 65 -0.51 -35.78 -7.67
C ARG A 65 0.15 -36.30 -6.39
N LYS A 66 0.59 -35.40 -5.49
CA LYS A 66 1.18 -35.79 -4.21
C LYS A 66 0.17 -36.51 -3.32
N VAL A 67 -1.04 -35.95 -3.20
CA VAL A 67 -2.10 -36.54 -2.37
C VAL A 67 -2.61 -37.86 -2.96
N LEU A 68 -2.82 -37.94 -4.28
CA LEU A 68 -3.22 -39.17 -4.95
C LEU A 68 -2.14 -40.28 -4.83
N LYS A 69 -0.85 -39.89 -4.91
CA LYS A 69 0.25 -40.83 -4.70
C LYS A 69 0.26 -41.37 -3.27
N ALA A 70 0.18 -40.51 -2.27
CA ALA A 70 0.10 -40.90 -0.86
C ALA A 70 -1.11 -41.80 -0.57
N GLU A 71 -2.28 -41.50 -1.14
CA GLU A 71 -3.48 -42.32 -1.01
C GLU A 71 -3.34 -43.68 -1.69
N SER A 72 -2.72 -43.73 -2.88
CA SER A 72 -2.39 -45.00 -3.57
C SER A 72 -1.45 -45.88 -2.75
N GLU A 73 -0.42 -45.27 -2.16
CA GLU A 73 0.52 -45.97 -1.26
C GLU A 73 -0.18 -46.45 0.01
N ARG A 74 -1.13 -45.69 0.58
CA ARG A 74 -1.95 -46.11 1.70
C ARG A 74 -2.79 -47.35 1.35
N LEU A 75 -3.54 -47.25 0.25
CA LEU A 75 -4.38 -48.36 -0.23
C LEU A 75 -3.57 -49.62 -0.52
N HIS A 76 -2.39 -49.44 -1.08
CA HIS A 76 -1.46 -50.57 -1.34
C HIS A 76 -0.99 -51.22 -0.04
N ARG A 77 -0.61 -50.43 0.97
CA ARG A 77 -0.22 -50.93 2.31
C ARG A 77 -1.38 -51.67 2.99
N GLU A 78 -2.61 -51.15 2.92
CA GLU A 78 -3.80 -51.81 3.48
C GLU A 78 -4.06 -53.16 2.80
N LYS A 79 -3.95 -53.23 1.46
CA LYS A 79 -4.09 -54.50 0.71
C LYS A 79 -3.06 -55.52 1.10
N ILE A 80 -1.79 -55.11 1.26
CA ILE A 80 -0.71 -56.01 1.71
C ILE A 80 -0.98 -56.50 3.13
N SER A 81 -1.31 -55.61 4.06
CA SER A 81 -1.64 -55.96 5.45
C SER A 81 -2.76 -56.96 5.52
N ASP A 82 -3.84 -56.75 4.76
CA ASP A 82 -4.97 -57.70 4.72
C ASP A 82 -4.62 -59.03 4.05
N SER A 83 -3.69 -59.03 3.08
CA SER A 83 -3.19 -60.25 2.46
C SER A 83 -2.32 -61.11 3.38
N LEU A 84 -1.56 -60.45 4.27
CA LEU A 84 -0.71 -61.11 5.26
C LEU A 84 -1.52 -61.61 6.47
N SER A 85 -2.68 -61.00 6.76
CA SER A 85 -3.56 -61.37 7.88
C SER A 85 -4.55 -62.50 7.54
N LYS A 86 -4.41 -63.22 6.44
CA LYS A 86 -5.30 -64.29 6.00
C LYS A 86 -5.46 -65.39 7.04
N LYS A 87 -6.45 -65.24 7.88
CA LYS A 87 -7.07 -66.32 8.65
C LYS A 87 -8.59 -66.38 8.58
N ASN A 88 -9.25 -65.75 7.61
CA ASN A 88 -10.70 -65.97 7.40
C ASN A 88 -11.12 -65.66 5.96
N ALA A 89 -11.66 -66.65 5.28
CA ALA A 89 -12.31 -66.52 3.97
C ALA A 89 -13.62 -65.76 4.12
N GLY A 90 -13.57 -64.43 4.17
CA GLY A 90 -14.70 -63.54 4.14
C GLY A 90 -14.84 -62.85 2.78
N ARG A 91 -16.00 -62.20 2.57
CA ARG A 91 -16.29 -61.40 1.37
C ARG A 91 -15.13 -60.44 1.08
N PRO A 92 -14.63 -60.31 -0.16
CA PRO A 92 -13.48 -59.46 -0.47
C PRO A 92 -13.75 -58.03 -0.04
N LYS A 93 -12.86 -57.45 0.78
CA LYS A 93 -12.93 -56.07 1.23
C LYS A 93 -12.79 -55.17 0.03
N LYS A 94 -13.69 -54.20 -0.11
CA LYS A 94 -13.58 -53.10 -1.10
C LYS A 94 -12.73 -52.00 -0.51
N TYR A 95 -11.63 -51.69 -1.15
CA TYR A 95 -10.76 -50.56 -0.78
C TYR A 95 -11.22 -49.32 -1.53
N PHE A 96 -11.70 -48.31 -0.80
CA PHE A 96 -12.17 -47.07 -1.38
C PHE A 96 -11.20 -45.95 -1.01
N SER A 97 -10.98 -45.09 -1.99
CA SER A 97 -10.30 -43.82 -1.73
C SER A 97 -11.09 -42.97 -0.73
N ARG A 98 -10.42 -42.41 0.27
CA ARG A 98 -10.97 -41.47 1.25
C ARG A 98 -10.92 -40.04 0.73
N LEU A 99 -10.32 -39.83 -0.44
CA LEU A 99 -10.21 -38.49 -1.01
C LEU A 99 -11.55 -37.96 -1.48
N PRO A 100 -11.80 -36.65 -1.29
CA PRO A 100 -12.94 -35.97 -1.87
C PRO A 100 -13.05 -36.19 -3.39
N LYS A 101 -14.28 -36.17 -3.91
CA LYS A 101 -14.53 -36.33 -5.36
C LYS A 101 -13.85 -35.26 -6.19
N SER A 102 -13.61 -34.08 -5.64
CA SER A 102 -12.89 -32.98 -6.27
C SER A 102 -11.49 -33.36 -6.76
N TYR A 103 -10.79 -34.27 -6.06
CA TYR A 103 -9.47 -34.79 -6.50
C TYR A 103 -9.57 -35.78 -7.66
N GLN A 104 -10.73 -36.33 -7.92
CA GLN A 104 -10.97 -37.34 -8.95
C GLN A 104 -11.59 -36.76 -10.23
N THR A 105 -12.02 -35.50 -10.18
CA THR A 105 -12.68 -34.82 -11.30
C THR A 105 -11.68 -33.99 -12.11
N PRO A 106 -11.61 -34.17 -13.43
CA PRO A 106 -10.77 -33.31 -14.26
C PRO A 106 -11.14 -31.84 -14.14
N LEU A 107 -10.14 -30.97 -14.07
CA LEU A 107 -10.37 -29.54 -14.06
C LEU A 107 -10.92 -29.08 -15.40
N CYS A 108 -12.01 -28.30 -15.36
CA CYS A 108 -12.59 -27.69 -16.56
C CYS A 108 -11.60 -26.70 -17.20
N GLU A 109 -11.54 -26.68 -18.53
CA GLU A 109 -10.65 -25.79 -19.27
C GLU A 109 -11.20 -24.36 -19.39
N ASN A 110 -12.50 -24.17 -19.25
CA ASN A 110 -13.10 -22.85 -19.33
C ASN A 110 -13.06 -22.10 -17.99
N THR A 111 -13.09 -20.79 -18.06
CA THR A 111 -12.97 -19.91 -16.88
C THR A 111 -14.30 -19.75 -16.11
N SER A 112 -15.39 -20.33 -16.57
CA SER A 112 -16.75 -20.14 -16.02
C SER A 112 -16.82 -20.52 -14.53
N GLY A 113 -16.31 -21.70 -14.17
CA GLY A 113 -16.28 -22.16 -12.78
C GLY A 113 -15.48 -21.26 -11.85
N TYR A 114 -14.31 -20.83 -12.28
CA TYR A 114 -13.46 -19.90 -11.53
C TYR A 114 -14.09 -18.51 -11.42
N SER A 115 -14.65 -17.98 -12.52
CA SER A 115 -15.35 -16.70 -12.52
C SER A 115 -16.54 -16.70 -11.55
N THR A 116 -17.35 -17.78 -11.57
CA THR A 116 -18.48 -17.95 -10.65
C THR A 116 -18.01 -18.06 -9.20
N ALA A 117 -16.91 -18.76 -8.95
CA ALA A 117 -16.34 -18.88 -7.61
C ALA A 117 -15.83 -17.53 -7.05
N ARG A 118 -15.19 -16.70 -7.88
CA ARG A 118 -14.78 -15.33 -7.51
C ARG A 118 -16.00 -14.44 -7.16
N LYS A 119 -17.08 -14.53 -7.92
CA LYS A 119 -18.31 -13.77 -7.61
C LYS A 119 -18.92 -14.22 -6.29
N ARG A 120 -18.98 -15.53 -6.05
CA ARG A 120 -19.53 -16.12 -4.82
C ARG A 120 -18.68 -15.89 -3.59
N LEU A 121 -17.38 -15.65 -3.74
CA LEU A 121 -16.46 -15.39 -2.63
C LEU A 121 -16.97 -14.21 -1.77
N ASP A 122 -17.19 -14.46 -0.49
CA ASP A 122 -17.61 -13.39 0.43
C ASP A 122 -16.49 -12.38 0.59
N THR A 123 -16.83 -11.10 0.44
CA THR A 123 -15.86 -10.00 0.55
C THR A 123 -15.20 -9.93 1.92
N ARG A 124 -15.92 -10.36 2.99
CA ARG A 124 -15.37 -10.40 4.36
C ARG A 124 -14.17 -11.34 4.48
N LEU A 125 -14.14 -12.44 3.73
CA LEU A 125 -12.99 -13.35 3.71
C LEU A 125 -11.75 -12.66 3.10
N VAL A 126 -11.94 -11.91 2.02
CA VAL A 126 -10.86 -11.14 1.39
C VAL A 126 -10.39 -10.01 2.30
N GLN A 127 -11.32 -9.36 3.00
CA GLN A 127 -11.06 -8.32 3.98
C GLN A 127 -10.18 -8.85 5.13
N THR A 128 -10.49 -10.03 5.67
CA THR A 128 -9.69 -10.69 6.72
C THR A 128 -8.25 -10.94 6.27
N VAL A 129 -8.05 -11.36 5.03
CA VAL A 129 -6.70 -11.58 4.49
C VAL A 129 -5.96 -10.25 4.34
N TYR A 130 -6.64 -9.19 3.90
CA TYR A 130 -6.07 -7.86 3.85
C TYR A 130 -5.64 -7.38 5.24
N GLU A 131 -6.53 -7.46 6.24
CA GLU A 131 -6.24 -7.05 7.61
C GLU A 131 -5.04 -7.80 8.19
N HIS A 132 -4.97 -9.11 7.96
CA HIS A 132 -3.81 -9.91 8.35
C HIS A 132 -2.52 -9.49 7.62
N SER A 133 -2.62 -9.06 6.36
CA SER A 133 -1.47 -8.58 5.59
C SER A 133 -0.91 -7.26 6.11
N CYS A 134 -1.71 -6.49 6.86
CA CYS A 134 -1.29 -5.24 7.49
C CYS A 134 -0.49 -5.46 8.77
N ASP A 135 -0.49 -6.66 9.35
CA ASP A 135 0.30 -6.99 10.53
C ASP A 135 1.73 -7.40 10.14
N PHE A 136 2.68 -6.54 10.40
CA PHE A 136 4.12 -6.80 10.20
C PHE A 136 4.83 -7.26 11.48
N GLY A 137 4.14 -7.23 12.63
CA GLY A 137 4.69 -7.66 13.91
C GLY A 137 6.05 -7.04 14.20
N ALA A 138 7.04 -7.87 14.53
CA ALA A 138 8.40 -7.45 14.84
C ALA A 138 9.17 -6.80 13.66
N LEU A 139 8.65 -6.86 12.44
CA LEU A 139 9.24 -6.20 11.27
C LEU A 139 8.90 -4.70 11.21
N ASP A 140 7.87 -4.25 11.93
CA ASP A 140 7.46 -2.84 12.01
C ASP A 140 8.24 -2.11 13.12
N LYS A 141 9.53 -1.87 12.89
CA LYS A 141 10.47 -1.30 13.86
C LYS A 141 10.59 0.21 13.80
N GLU A 142 10.14 0.82 12.70
CA GLU A 142 10.34 2.25 12.49
C GLU A 142 9.45 3.07 13.43
N SER A 143 10.08 3.94 14.22
CA SER A 143 9.36 4.93 15.01
C SER A 143 10.19 6.21 15.09
N TRP A 144 9.52 7.35 15.19
CA TRP A 144 10.15 8.64 15.34
C TRP A 144 9.65 9.29 16.64
N TYR A 145 10.52 9.42 17.62
CA TYR A 145 10.17 9.82 18.98
C TYR A 145 9.04 8.96 19.60
N GLY A 146 9.08 7.66 19.34
CA GLY A 146 8.04 6.71 19.78
C GLY A 146 6.76 6.76 18.96
N MET A 147 6.62 7.67 17.99
CA MET A 147 5.47 7.79 17.13
C MET A 147 5.58 6.89 15.90
N LYS A 148 4.58 6.07 15.64
CA LYS A 148 4.43 5.39 14.35
C LYS A 148 4.05 6.41 13.28
N THR A 149 4.82 6.49 12.20
CA THR A 149 4.58 7.46 11.14
C THR A 149 3.80 6.83 9.99
N TYR A 150 2.76 7.52 9.56
CA TYR A 150 1.96 7.20 8.38
C TYR A 150 2.04 8.34 7.37
N ILE A 151 2.08 8.00 6.10
CA ILE A 151 2.09 8.95 5.01
C ILE A 151 0.82 8.73 4.19
N GLY A 152 0.05 9.79 3.95
CA GLY A 152 -1.22 9.73 3.26
C GLY A 152 -1.21 10.48 1.94
N ASP A 153 -1.84 9.91 0.92
CA ASP A 153 -2.08 10.56 -0.36
C ASP A 153 -3.21 9.88 -1.11
N GLY A 154 -3.81 10.62 -2.06
CA GLY A 154 -4.88 10.17 -2.93
C GLY A 154 -4.40 9.89 -4.35
N THR A 155 -5.08 8.98 -5.03
CA THR A 155 -4.80 8.70 -6.44
C THR A 155 -6.05 8.22 -7.17
N TYR A 156 -6.14 8.54 -8.47
CA TYR A 156 -7.24 8.07 -9.31
C TYR A 156 -6.90 6.75 -9.99
N LEU A 157 -7.88 5.84 -10.00
CA LEU A 157 -7.85 4.58 -10.72
C LEU A 157 -8.86 4.63 -11.86
N GLN A 158 -8.47 4.11 -13.02
CA GLN A 158 -9.39 3.96 -14.16
C GLN A 158 -10.19 2.67 -14.01
N LEU A 159 -11.47 2.76 -14.29
CA LEU A 159 -12.40 1.65 -14.16
C LEU A 159 -12.94 1.21 -15.53
N GLN A 160 -13.46 -0.01 -15.61
CA GLN A 160 -14.10 -0.49 -16.80
C GLN A 160 -15.40 0.28 -17.08
N ASP A 161 -15.64 0.60 -18.34
CA ASP A 161 -16.82 1.32 -18.77
C ASP A 161 -18.01 0.34 -18.93
N THR A 162 -18.74 0.14 -17.85
CA THR A 162 -19.93 -0.72 -17.79
C THR A 162 -21.07 -0.01 -17.07
N ASP A 163 -22.31 -0.36 -17.37
CA ASP A 163 -23.49 0.27 -16.77
C ASP A 163 -23.49 0.20 -15.23
N ASP A 164 -23.02 -0.92 -14.65
CA ASP A 164 -22.97 -1.07 -13.19
C ASP A 164 -21.93 -0.14 -12.57
N ILE A 165 -20.77 0.01 -13.19
CA ILE A 165 -19.69 0.92 -12.73
C ILE A 165 -20.10 2.38 -12.95
N ARG A 166 -20.68 2.71 -14.09
CA ARG A 166 -21.10 4.08 -14.43
C ARG A 166 -22.09 4.67 -13.42
N LYS A 167 -22.99 3.86 -12.88
CA LYS A 167 -24.01 4.32 -11.90
C LYS A 167 -23.41 5.05 -10.70
N GLU A 168 -22.18 4.72 -10.30
CA GLU A 168 -21.55 5.27 -9.11
C GLU A 168 -20.31 6.11 -9.42
N TYR A 169 -19.55 5.75 -10.46
CA TYR A 169 -18.21 6.28 -10.70
C TYR A 169 -18.12 7.28 -11.87
N VAL A 170 -19.24 7.64 -12.49
CA VAL A 170 -19.31 8.73 -13.47
C VAL A 170 -19.94 9.95 -12.84
N VAL A 171 -19.33 11.11 -13.05
CA VAL A 171 -19.82 12.41 -12.54
C VAL A 171 -21.08 12.81 -13.28
N LYS A 172 -22.17 13.16 -12.59
CA LYS A 172 -23.38 13.71 -13.19
C LYS A 172 -23.01 14.95 -14.01
N GLY A 173 -23.52 15.04 -15.24
CA GLY A 173 -23.16 16.11 -16.18
C GLY A 173 -21.86 15.86 -16.95
N GLN A 174 -21.18 14.75 -16.72
CA GLN A 174 -19.99 14.29 -17.45
C GLN A 174 -20.16 12.86 -17.98
N GLU A 175 -21.33 12.55 -18.50
CA GLU A 175 -21.73 11.21 -18.95
C GLU A 175 -20.80 10.63 -20.03
N LEU A 176 -20.09 11.49 -20.76
CA LEU A 176 -19.07 11.08 -21.75
C LEU A 176 -17.71 10.73 -21.12
N SER A 177 -17.51 11.01 -19.84
CA SER A 177 -16.25 10.68 -19.17
C SER A 177 -16.15 9.20 -18.83
N TYR A 178 -14.92 8.66 -18.84
CA TYR A 178 -14.64 7.32 -18.32
C TYR A 178 -14.81 7.25 -16.80
N PRO A 179 -15.34 6.16 -16.25
CA PRO A 179 -15.47 5.96 -14.82
C PRO A 179 -14.09 5.98 -14.14
N GLN A 180 -14.00 6.71 -13.03
CA GLN A 180 -12.79 6.80 -12.21
C GLN A 180 -13.14 6.65 -10.74
N SER A 181 -12.29 5.94 -10.01
CA SER A 181 -12.36 5.83 -8.56
C SER A 181 -11.24 6.65 -7.94
N LEU A 182 -11.53 7.30 -6.83
CA LEU A 182 -10.53 7.91 -5.95
C LEU A 182 -10.11 6.88 -4.91
N LEU A 183 -8.84 6.54 -4.89
CA LEU A 183 -8.20 5.69 -3.89
C LEU A 183 -7.36 6.56 -2.96
N GLN A 184 -7.72 6.60 -1.69
CA GLN A 184 -6.93 7.20 -0.62
C GLN A 184 -6.17 6.10 0.13
N VAL A 185 -4.88 6.27 0.40
CA VAL A 185 -4.05 5.30 1.12
C VAL A 185 -3.30 5.95 2.27
N LEU A 186 -3.12 5.19 3.36
CA LEU A 186 -2.15 5.47 4.41
C LEU A 186 -1.08 4.38 4.39
N ILE A 187 0.14 4.79 4.15
CA ILE A 187 1.31 3.90 4.08
C ILE A 187 2.11 4.06 5.36
N ARG A 188 2.45 2.96 5.99
CA ARG A 188 3.33 2.90 7.15
C ARG A 188 4.76 3.19 6.71
N GLN A 189 5.35 4.25 7.24
CA GLN A 189 6.76 4.57 6.97
C GLN A 189 7.67 3.45 7.53
N GLY A 190 8.75 3.16 6.84
CA GLY A 190 9.70 2.11 7.21
C GLY A 190 9.39 0.78 6.50
N SER A 191 8.27 0.15 6.78
CA SER A 191 7.86 -1.09 6.10
C SER A 191 7.30 -0.85 4.70
N GLY A 192 6.68 0.31 4.47
CA GLY A 192 6.03 0.67 3.20
C GLY A 192 4.72 -0.06 2.95
N GLN A 193 4.16 -0.72 3.96
CA GLN A 193 2.84 -1.39 3.86
C GLN A 193 1.72 -0.37 3.78
N ILE A 194 0.67 -0.71 3.05
CA ILE A 194 -0.60 0.03 3.07
C ILE A 194 -1.38 -0.44 4.29
N SER A 195 -1.39 0.39 5.35
CA SER A 195 -2.09 0.07 6.60
C SER A 195 -3.58 0.33 6.53
N GLN A 196 -3.98 1.32 5.76
CA GLN A 196 -5.38 1.65 5.55
C GLN A 196 -5.58 2.18 4.13
N PHE A 197 -6.76 1.95 3.58
CA PHE A 197 -7.21 2.59 2.36
C PHE A 197 -8.70 2.89 2.40
N SER A 198 -9.11 3.87 1.63
CA SER A 198 -10.51 4.18 1.32
C SER A 198 -10.66 4.34 -0.18
N VAL A 199 -11.80 3.89 -0.70
CA VAL A 199 -12.11 4.00 -2.11
C VAL A 199 -13.51 4.59 -2.29
N SER A 200 -13.62 5.54 -3.18
CA SER A 200 -14.91 6.16 -3.47
C SER A 200 -15.03 6.59 -4.92
N SER A 201 -16.24 7.01 -5.29
CA SER A 201 -16.45 7.71 -6.54
C SER A 201 -15.68 9.04 -6.55
N ARG A 202 -15.43 9.59 -7.72
CA ARG A 202 -14.78 10.89 -7.90
C ARG A 202 -15.53 12.08 -7.27
N HIS A 203 -16.77 11.87 -6.83
CA HIS A 203 -17.59 12.91 -6.19
C HIS A 203 -17.22 13.20 -4.75
N GLN A 204 -16.55 12.28 -4.06
CA GLN A 204 -16.13 12.50 -2.69
C GLN A 204 -14.78 13.20 -2.66
N SER A 205 -14.65 14.13 -1.72
CA SER A 205 -13.40 14.83 -1.48
C SER A 205 -12.38 13.91 -0.82
N GLU A 206 -11.12 13.97 -1.21
CA GLU A 206 -10.01 13.34 -0.52
C GLU A 206 -10.01 13.67 0.98
N LEU A 207 -10.38 14.91 1.31
CA LEU A 207 -10.48 15.39 2.69
C LEU A 207 -11.51 14.62 3.51
N SER A 208 -12.62 14.21 2.91
CA SER A 208 -13.63 13.39 3.59
C SER A 208 -13.21 11.92 3.71
N LEU A 209 -12.47 11.41 2.74
CA LEU A 209 -12.02 10.00 2.72
C LEU A 209 -10.98 9.68 3.78
N VAL A 210 -10.14 10.64 4.14
CA VAL A 210 -9.12 10.44 5.17
C VAL A 210 -9.69 10.41 6.59
N VAL A 211 -10.87 11.01 6.82
CA VAL A 211 -11.51 11.10 8.15
C VAL A 211 -11.70 9.74 8.83
N PRO A 212 -12.34 8.72 8.22
CA PRO A 212 -12.48 7.42 8.85
C PRO A 212 -11.14 6.70 9.06
N MET A 213 -10.13 7.04 8.28
CA MET A 213 -8.78 6.49 8.42
C MET A 213 -8.07 7.10 9.63
N ILE A 214 -8.19 8.41 9.84
CA ILE A 214 -7.67 9.10 11.02
C ILE A 214 -8.31 8.54 12.31
N LYS A 215 -9.64 8.34 12.30
CA LYS A 215 -10.39 7.79 13.45
C LYS A 215 -9.95 6.37 13.86
N LYS A 216 -9.22 5.65 13.00
CA LYS A 216 -8.68 4.30 13.24
C LYS A 216 -7.20 4.28 13.57
N LEU A 217 -6.53 5.43 13.62
CA LEU A 217 -5.12 5.48 13.97
C LEU A 217 -4.91 5.07 15.43
N GLU A 218 -3.80 4.39 15.67
CA GLU A 218 -3.32 4.15 17.02
C GLU A 218 -2.91 5.49 17.67
N LYS A 219 -3.14 5.64 18.96
CA LYS A 219 -2.65 6.80 19.71
C LYS A 219 -1.14 6.97 19.53
N ASN A 220 -0.69 8.20 19.64
CA ASN A 220 0.71 8.55 19.44
C ASN A 220 1.23 8.21 18.03
N SER A 221 0.35 8.32 17.00
CA SER A 221 0.74 8.22 15.60
C SER A 221 1.05 9.59 15.01
N LEU A 222 1.95 9.63 14.03
CA LEU A 222 2.27 10.83 13.25
C LEU A 222 1.78 10.66 11.81
N LEU A 223 0.99 11.63 11.32
CA LEU A 223 0.59 11.74 9.92
C LEU A 223 1.43 12.76 9.18
N LEU A 224 1.91 12.39 8.00
CA LEU A 224 2.51 13.30 7.02
C LEU A 224 1.58 13.38 5.82
N LEU A 225 0.98 14.54 5.60
CA LEU A 225 0.03 14.79 4.52
C LEU A 225 0.47 16.00 3.69
N ASP A 226 -0.16 16.20 2.52
CA ASP A 226 0.12 17.36 1.67
C ASP A 226 -0.66 18.62 2.12
N ASP A 227 -0.54 19.73 1.39
CA ASP A 227 -1.16 21.01 1.72
C ASP A 227 -2.69 21.00 1.59
N LEU A 228 -3.27 20.06 0.83
CA LEU A 228 -4.72 19.88 0.72
C LEU A 228 -5.35 19.62 2.10
N TYR A 229 -4.67 18.84 2.95
CA TYR A 229 -5.17 18.43 4.27
C TYR A 229 -4.94 19.47 5.37
N ASN A 230 -4.39 20.64 5.05
CA ASN A 230 -4.22 21.73 6.00
C ASN A 230 -5.56 22.42 6.32
N SER A 231 -6.40 21.75 7.09
CA SER A 231 -7.69 22.27 7.53
C SER A 231 -7.83 22.27 9.05
N TYR A 232 -8.63 23.21 9.58
CA TYR A 232 -8.90 23.31 11.01
C TYR A 232 -9.50 22.00 11.56
N TYR A 233 -10.44 21.42 10.82
CA TYR A 233 -11.10 20.19 11.19
C TYR A 233 -10.11 19.02 11.36
N HIS A 234 -9.18 18.85 10.40
CA HIS A 234 -8.20 17.75 10.48
C HIS A 234 -7.25 17.93 11.66
N PHE A 235 -6.83 19.15 11.99
CA PHE A 235 -6.02 19.39 13.19
C PHE A 235 -6.76 18.99 14.47
N CYS A 236 -8.03 19.41 14.61
CA CYS A 236 -8.85 19.05 15.76
C CYS A 236 -9.07 17.53 15.85
N LEU A 237 -9.41 16.89 14.71
CA LEU A 237 -9.63 15.45 14.65
C LEU A 237 -8.38 14.66 15.05
N ILE A 238 -7.20 15.03 14.54
CA ILE A 238 -5.93 14.40 14.88
C ILE A 238 -5.62 14.55 16.37
N GLN A 239 -5.80 15.75 16.92
CA GLN A 239 -5.58 16.00 18.35
C GLN A 239 -6.56 15.21 19.23
N SER A 240 -7.82 15.07 18.80
CA SER A 240 -8.82 14.26 19.54
C SER A 240 -8.49 12.76 19.54
N GLN A 241 -7.71 12.28 18.59
CA GLN A 241 -7.21 10.89 18.56
C GLN A 241 -5.87 10.72 19.31
N GLU A 242 -5.39 11.76 19.98
CA GLU A 242 -4.05 11.77 20.62
C GLU A 242 -2.92 11.44 19.63
N CYS A 243 -3.07 11.94 18.39
CA CYS A 243 -2.12 11.77 17.29
C CYS A 243 -1.53 13.11 16.87
N HIS A 244 -0.53 13.06 15.99
CA HIS A 244 0.15 14.23 15.48
C HIS A 244 0.08 14.29 13.95
N ILE A 245 0.24 15.51 13.42
CA ILE A 245 0.27 15.75 11.97
C ILE A 245 1.35 16.78 11.64
N ILE A 246 1.98 16.60 10.48
CA ILE A 246 2.80 17.63 9.84
C ILE A 246 2.27 17.82 8.41
N VAL A 247 1.90 19.06 8.08
CA VAL A 247 1.39 19.46 6.75
C VAL A 247 2.00 20.78 6.31
N PRO A 248 2.14 21.02 5.00
CA PRO A 248 2.51 22.35 4.50
C PRO A 248 1.42 23.38 4.82
N GLY A 249 1.85 24.60 5.00
CA GLY A 249 0.97 25.73 5.27
C GLY A 249 0.84 26.64 4.08
N LYS A 250 -0.37 27.15 3.84
CA LYS A 250 -0.56 28.32 2.99
C LYS A 250 0.00 29.55 3.72
N ARG A 251 0.71 30.42 3.00
CA ARG A 251 1.36 31.61 3.57
C ARG A 251 0.39 32.57 4.28
N TYR A 252 -0.90 32.52 3.97
CA TYR A 252 -1.92 33.53 4.34
C TYR A 252 -2.93 33.03 5.36
N ARG A 253 -2.60 32.02 6.19
CA ARG A 253 -3.49 31.66 7.29
C ARG A 253 -3.41 32.72 8.40
N ASN A 254 -4.57 33.23 8.87
CA ASN A 254 -4.62 34.08 10.03
C ASN A 254 -4.26 33.29 11.29
N TYR A 255 -3.31 33.80 12.07
CA TYR A 255 -2.89 33.23 13.32
C TYR A 255 -2.39 34.32 14.28
N ASN A 256 -2.43 34.03 15.57
CA ASN A 256 -1.80 34.86 16.60
C ASN A 256 -0.54 34.14 17.08
N VAL A 257 0.59 34.85 17.15
CA VAL A 257 1.81 34.31 17.74
C VAL A 257 1.67 34.31 19.26
N ILE A 258 1.68 33.14 19.86
CA ILE A 258 1.62 32.96 21.32
C ILE A 258 3.03 32.95 21.91
N ARG A 259 3.97 32.28 21.19
CA ARG A 259 5.36 32.18 21.64
C ARG A 259 6.30 32.01 20.45
N GLN A 260 7.41 32.73 20.50
CA GLN A 260 8.52 32.57 19.57
C GLN A 260 9.51 31.56 20.16
N ILE A 261 9.80 30.48 19.41
CA ILE A 261 10.83 29.49 19.79
C ILE A 261 12.17 29.91 19.17
N HIS A 262 12.17 30.14 17.85
CA HIS A 262 13.29 30.66 17.07
C HIS A 262 12.75 31.60 15.97
N ASP A 263 13.61 32.30 15.26
CA ASP A 263 13.22 33.26 14.20
C ASP A 263 12.23 32.67 13.17
N ASN A 264 12.34 31.38 12.93
CA ASN A 264 11.55 30.64 11.94
C ASN A 264 10.63 29.59 12.56
N ASP A 265 10.42 29.58 13.87
CA ASP A 265 9.69 28.55 14.62
C ASP A 265 8.86 29.18 15.74
N GLN A 266 7.55 29.02 15.67
CA GLN A 266 6.57 29.71 16.50
C GLN A 266 5.48 28.77 16.97
N ILE A 267 5.03 28.93 18.21
CA ILE A 267 3.72 28.43 18.64
C ILE A 267 2.70 29.49 18.31
N VAL A 268 1.68 29.10 17.55
CA VAL A 268 0.63 29.97 17.06
C VAL A 268 -0.75 29.47 17.46
N GLU A 269 -1.65 30.39 17.73
CA GLU A 269 -3.06 30.14 17.94
C GLU A 269 -3.79 30.36 16.61
N VAL A 270 -4.57 29.36 16.22
CA VAL A 270 -5.40 29.39 15.00
C VAL A 270 -6.86 29.30 15.41
N SER A 271 -7.67 30.23 14.90
CA SER A 271 -9.11 30.26 15.16
C SER A 271 -9.87 29.34 14.22
N LYS A 272 -11.03 28.89 14.72
CA LYS A 272 -12.01 28.10 13.97
C LYS A 272 -12.44 28.83 12.70
N THR A 273 -12.56 28.11 11.61
CA THR A 273 -12.92 28.63 10.29
C THR A 273 -14.37 28.26 9.93
N THR A 274 -14.74 28.35 8.67
CA THR A 274 -16.04 27.86 8.18
C THR A 274 -16.05 26.33 8.18
N SER A 275 -17.21 25.73 8.54
CA SER A 275 -17.40 24.28 8.50
C SER A 275 -17.22 23.74 7.08
N PRO A 276 -16.44 22.66 6.91
CA PRO A 276 -16.44 21.93 5.65
C PRO A 276 -17.77 21.20 5.41
N ASP A 277 -18.18 21.07 4.15
CA ASP A 277 -19.46 20.45 3.76
C ASP A 277 -19.59 18.96 4.18
N TYR A 278 -18.45 18.29 4.42
CA TYR A 278 -18.39 16.88 4.82
C TYR A 278 -18.40 16.66 6.34
N VAL A 279 -18.56 17.72 7.14
CA VAL A 279 -18.61 17.67 8.61
C VAL A 279 -20.00 18.07 9.07
N SER A 280 -20.62 17.28 9.97
CA SER A 280 -21.94 17.63 10.52
C SER A 280 -21.88 18.88 11.39
N GLU A 281 -22.99 19.60 11.49
CA GLU A 281 -23.07 20.80 12.35
C GLU A 281 -22.79 20.48 13.81
N GLU A 282 -23.25 19.32 14.31
CA GLU A 282 -23.03 18.90 15.67
C GLU A 282 -21.55 18.67 15.92
N GLU A 283 -20.89 17.90 15.04
CA GLU A 283 -19.45 17.64 15.13
C GLU A 283 -18.66 18.94 15.04
N TRP A 284 -19.03 19.81 14.10
CA TRP A 284 -18.37 21.12 13.97
C TRP A 284 -18.55 21.99 15.22
N LYS A 285 -19.76 22.09 15.79
CA LYS A 285 -20.01 22.88 17.00
C LYS A 285 -19.25 22.35 18.22
N SER A 286 -19.00 21.03 18.30
CA SER A 286 -18.26 20.41 19.41
C SER A 286 -16.75 20.71 19.39
N LEU A 287 -16.20 21.17 18.28
CA LEU A 287 -14.78 21.50 18.18
C LEU A 287 -14.45 22.78 18.95
N PRO A 288 -13.23 22.89 19.51
CA PRO A 288 -12.77 24.12 20.18
C PRO A 288 -12.77 25.30 19.19
N ASP A 289 -12.93 26.51 19.71
CA ASP A 289 -12.90 27.74 18.90
C ASP A 289 -11.48 28.11 18.45
N LYS A 290 -10.47 27.65 19.20
CA LYS A 290 -9.07 27.93 18.96
C LYS A 290 -8.21 26.70 19.27
N ILE A 291 -7.15 26.53 18.49
CA ILE A 291 -6.16 25.46 18.69
C ILE A 291 -4.74 26.03 18.63
N LEU A 292 -3.82 25.37 19.31
CA LEU A 292 -2.40 25.68 19.21
C LEU A 292 -1.74 24.78 18.20
N LEU A 293 -0.94 25.38 17.32
CA LEU A 293 -0.10 24.70 16.35
C LEU A 293 1.32 25.25 16.43
N ARG A 294 2.28 24.45 16.04
CA ARG A 294 3.64 24.92 15.79
C ARG A 294 3.79 25.24 14.31
N ARG A 295 4.20 26.47 14.00
CA ARG A 295 4.41 26.99 12.66
C ARG A 295 5.88 27.15 12.41
N ILE A 296 6.39 26.46 11.38
CA ILE A 296 7.80 26.44 11.02
C ILE A 296 7.97 27.01 9.62
N THR A 297 8.86 28.00 9.46
CA THR A 297 9.25 28.54 8.15
C THR A 297 10.62 27.98 7.76
N TYR A 298 10.77 27.48 6.54
CA TYR A 298 12.03 26.92 6.05
C TYR A 298 12.21 27.25 4.56
N ASN A 299 13.47 27.17 4.08
CA ASN A 299 13.74 27.38 2.67
C ASN A 299 13.82 26.04 1.95
N CYS A 300 12.99 25.88 0.92
CA CYS A 300 12.93 24.72 0.06
C CYS A 300 13.57 25.03 -1.29
N PRO A 301 14.49 24.21 -1.81
CA PRO A 301 14.99 24.38 -3.17
C PRO A 301 13.90 24.03 -4.17
N THR A 302 13.67 24.93 -5.10
CA THR A 302 12.78 24.75 -6.25
C THR A 302 13.56 24.89 -7.54
N LYS A 303 12.91 24.66 -8.68
CA LYS A 303 13.52 24.90 -10.00
C LYS A 303 13.92 26.36 -10.20
N ASN A 304 13.29 27.27 -9.49
CA ASN A 304 13.48 28.72 -9.58
C ASN A 304 14.44 29.27 -8.50
N GLY A 305 15.03 28.40 -7.68
CA GLY A 305 15.91 28.78 -6.57
C GLY A 305 15.34 28.37 -5.20
N LEU A 306 15.78 29.07 -4.16
CA LEU A 306 15.29 28.84 -2.79
C LEU A 306 13.98 29.60 -2.56
N GLU A 307 12.92 28.88 -2.26
CA GLU A 307 11.62 29.45 -1.91
C GLU A 307 11.31 29.21 -0.44
N SER A 308 10.70 30.20 0.22
CA SER A 308 10.22 30.06 1.59
C SER A 308 8.96 29.22 1.64
N ALA A 309 8.99 28.15 2.41
CA ALA A 309 7.86 27.27 2.68
C ALA A 309 7.49 27.29 4.17
N VAL A 310 6.27 26.87 4.47
CA VAL A 310 5.73 26.84 5.84
C VAL A 310 5.21 25.45 6.14
N LEU A 311 5.49 24.92 7.33
CA LEU A 311 4.84 23.75 7.91
C LEU A 311 3.97 24.15 9.09
N TYR A 312 2.87 23.46 9.26
CA TYR A 312 2.09 23.43 10.50
C TYR A 312 2.12 22.01 11.08
N THR A 313 2.23 21.95 12.42
CA THR A 313 2.20 20.67 13.12
C THR A 313 1.50 20.80 14.48
N THR A 314 0.89 19.74 14.92
CA THR A 314 0.35 19.61 16.29
C THR A 314 1.41 19.22 17.32
N ILE A 315 2.66 19.00 16.92
CA ILE A 315 3.78 18.69 17.78
C ILE A 315 4.27 20.00 18.43
N LEU A 316 3.95 20.21 19.69
CA LEU A 316 4.32 21.42 20.44
C LEU A 316 5.60 21.23 21.29
N ASP A 317 6.12 19.99 21.40
CA ASP A 317 7.33 19.70 22.16
C ASP A 317 8.56 20.34 21.50
N GLU A 318 9.17 21.27 22.20
CA GLU A 318 10.36 22.01 21.74
C GLU A 318 11.64 21.17 21.74
N LYS A 319 11.63 20.02 22.46
CA LYS A 319 12.75 19.06 22.41
C LYS A 319 12.95 18.49 21.01
N ILE A 320 11.87 18.43 20.21
CA ILE A 320 11.94 18.06 18.80
C ILE A 320 12.29 19.32 18.01
N SER A 321 13.49 19.37 17.49
CA SER A 321 14.02 20.56 16.80
C SER A 321 13.30 20.85 15.48
N THR A 322 13.34 22.09 15.03
CA THR A 322 12.87 22.53 13.72
C THR A 322 13.41 21.68 12.58
N VAL A 323 14.70 21.34 12.62
CA VAL A 323 15.37 20.53 11.59
C VAL A 323 14.80 19.11 11.52
N GLU A 324 14.56 18.52 12.68
CA GLU A 324 14.01 17.16 12.76
C GLU A 324 12.59 17.11 12.20
N ILE A 325 11.75 18.10 12.51
CA ILE A 325 10.39 18.19 11.97
C ILE A 325 10.42 18.38 10.45
N VAL A 326 11.24 19.29 9.94
CA VAL A 326 11.37 19.51 8.49
C VAL A 326 11.94 18.29 7.79
N THR A 327 12.97 17.66 8.35
CA THR A 327 13.57 16.43 7.82
C THR A 327 12.52 15.30 7.78
N LYS A 328 11.72 15.16 8.84
CA LYS A 328 10.65 14.18 8.91
C LYS A 328 9.59 14.41 7.84
N TYR A 329 9.21 15.66 7.62
CA TYR A 329 8.24 16.01 6.59
C TYR A 329 8.74 15.70 5.16
N VAL A 330 10.02 15.92 4.88
CA VAL A 330 10.60 15.59 3.55
C VAL A 330 10.40 14.12 3.18
N MET A 331 10.37 13.21 4.16
CA MET A 331 10.11 11.79 3.92
C MET A 331 8.68 11.50 3.44
N ARG A 332 7.78 12.50 3.40
CA ARG A 332 6.46 12.36 2.77
C ARG A 332 6.54 11.92 1.30
N TRP A 333 7.59 12.31 0.60
CA TRP A 333 7.79 11.91 -0.79
C TRP A 333 7.90 10.40 -1.02
N ASP A 334 8.15 9.61 0.03
CA ASP A 334 8.18 8.14 -0.05
C ASP A 334 6.83 7.57 -0.52
N ILE A 335 5.70 8.27 -0.29
CA ILE A 335 4.38 7.82 -0.75
C ILE A 335 4.25 7.86 -2.26
N GLU A 336 4.83 8.85 -2.93
CA GLU A 336 4.75 8.98 -4.39
C GLU A 336 5.42 7.78 -5.07
N ILE A 337 6.51 7.29 -4.47
CA ILE A 337 7.18 6.08 -4.90
C ILE A 337 6.29 4.87 -4.69
N SER A 338 5.69 4.72 -3.52
CA SER A 338 4.81 3.60 -3.19
C SER A 338 3.56 3.57 -4.07
N ILE A 339 2.93 4.73 -4.34
CA ILE A 339 1.79 4.84 -5.26
C ILE A 339 2.21 4.47 -6.69
N ARG A 340 3.39 4.93 -7.12
CA ARG A 340 3.95 4.57 -8.44
C ARG A 340 4.19 3.07 -8.54
N GLU A 341 4.75 2.44 -7.51
CA GLU A 341 4.95 0.98 -7.46
C GLU A 341 3.61 0.23 -7.57
N MET A 342 2.61 0.63 -6.81
CA MET A 342 1.27 0.05 -6.94
C MET A 342 0.72 0.18 -8.35
N LYS A 343 0.86 1.35 -8.97
CA LYS A 343 0.35 1.61 -10.32
C LYS A 343 1.12 0.87 -11.41
N THR A 344 2.45 0.80 -11.31
CA THR A 344 3.30 0.25 -12.37
C THR A 344 3.61 -1.23 -12.18
N ILE A 345 3.96 -1.66 -10.95
CA ILE A 345 4.33 -3.05 -10.68
C ILE A 345 3.09 -3.90 -10.47
N MET A 346 2.12 -3.39 -9.68
CA MET A 346 0.88 -4.09 -9.42
C MET A 346 -0.18 -3.83 -10.48
N ASP A 347 0.06 -2.92 -11.45
CA ASP A 347 -0.85 -2.57 -12.56
C ASP A 347 -2.29 -2.32 -12.08
N ILE A 348 -2.44 -1.66 -10.91
CA ILE A 348 -3.76 -1.33 -10.38
C ILE A 348 -4.38 -0.09 -11.03
N ASN A 349 -3.63 0.54 -11.92
CA ASN A 349 -4.06 1.74 -12.64
C ASN A 349 -5.34 1.53 -13.42
N VAL A 350 -5.53 0.31 -13.96
CA VAL A 350 -6.72 -0.11 -14.71
C VAL A 350 -7.27 -1.38 -14.08
N LEU A 351 -8.30 -1.25 -13.27
CA LEU A 351 -9.02 -2.40 -12.73
C LEU A 351 -9.87 -3.05 -13.83
N ARG A 352 -9.87 -4.38 -13.88
CA ARG A 352 -10.44 -5.15 -14.99
C ARG A 352 -11.85 -5.66 -14.72
N THR A 353 -12.36 -5.46 -13.52
CA THR A 353 -13.71 -5.92 -13.14
C THR A 353 -14.81 -5.08 -13.76
N LYS A 354 -15.94 -5.73 -14.00
CA LYS A 354 -17.11 -5.14 -14.66
C LYS A 354 -18.26 -4.84 -13.71
N SER A 355 -18.08 -5.06 -12.40
CA SER A 355 -19.08 -4.79 -11.38
C SER A 355 -18.46 -4.18 -10.12
N ARG A 356 -19.25 -3.38 -9.41
CA ARG A 356 -18.82 -2.68 -8.18
C ARG A 356 -18.37 -3.64 -7.08
N GLU A 357 -19.08 -4.74 -6.88
CA GLU A 357 -18.72 -5.74 -5.88
C GLU A 357 -17.34 -6.37 -6.18
N MET A 358 -17.11 -6.74 -7.44
CA MET A 358 -15.83 -7.31 -7.86
C MET A 358 -14.71 -6.29 -7.86
N LEU A 359 -15.01 -5.00 -8.08
CA LEU A 359 -14.04 -3.90 -7.98
C LEU A 359 -13.37 -3.89 -6.60
N PHE A 360 -14.17 -3.90 -5.55
CA PHE A 360 -13.65 -3.88 -4.19
C PHE A 360 -12.84 -5.12 -3.84
N LYS A 361 -13.28 -6.31 -4.28
CA LYS A 361 -12.52 -7.56 -4.11
C LYS A 361 -11.19 -7.53 -4.86
N GLU A 362 -11.16 -7.03 -6.09
CA GLU A 362 -9.95 -6.91 -6.90
C GLU A 362 -8.95 -5.94 -6.25
N LEU A 363 -9.44 -4.81 -5.74
CA LEU A 363 -8.62 -3.84 -5.04
C LEU A 363 -8.05 -4.39 -3.74
N LEU A 364 -8.88 -5.06 -2.92
CA LEU A 364 -8.41 -5.74 -1.70
C LEU A 364 -7.30 -6.76 -2.01
N ILE A 365 -7.48 -7.59 -3.02
CA ILE A 365 -6.48 -8.56 -3.45
C ILE A 365 -5.18 -7.88 -3.90
N ALA A 366 -5.29 -6.82 -4.70
CA ALA A 366 -4.11 -6.11 -5.19
C ALA A 366 -3.31 -5.46 -4.05
N ILE A 367 -3.99 -4.81 -3.11
CA ILE A 367 -3.35 -4.19 -1.93
C ILE A 367 -2.78 -5.27 -0.99
N THR A 368 -3.51 -6.36 -0.76
CA THR A 368 -3.01 -7.51 0.01
C THR A 368 -1.73 -8.07 -0.61
N THR A 369 -1.73 -8.28 -1.94
CA THR A 369 -0.54 -8.78 -2.65
C THR A 369 0.63 -7.83 -2.51
N TYR A 370 0.39 -6.52 -2.63
CA TYR A 370 1.41 -5.50 -2.39
C TYR A 370 2.00 -5.61 -0.97
N ASN A 371 1.15 -5.71 0.06
CA ASN A 371 1.58 -5.85 1.44
C ASN A 371 2.40 -7.14 1.67
N LEU A 372 1.99 -8.26 1.08
CA LEU A 372 2.73 -9.53 1.15
C LEU A 372 4.12 -9.40 0.51
N ILE A 373 4.23 -8.73 -0.63
CA ILE A 373 5.53 -8.43 -1.26
C ILE A 373 6.39 -7.56 -0.33
N ARG A 374 5.80 -6.48 0.24
CA ARG A 374 6.50 -5.62 1.21
C ARG A 374 6.97 -6.39 2.44
N LYS A 375 6.17 -7.33 2.92
CA LYS A 375 6.54 -8.19 4.06
C LYS A 375 7.73 -9.10 3.74
N VAL A 376 7.79 -9.65 2.52
CA VAL A 376 8.96 -10.42 2.05
C VAL A 376 10.21 -9.55 1.99
N ILE A 377 10.09 -8.34 1.47
CA ILE A 377 11.18 -7.34 1.44
C ILE A 377 11.65 -7.04 2.87
N ALA A 378 10.71 -6.76 3.79
CA ALA A 378 11.02 -6.48 5.17
C ALA A 378 11.72 -7.66 5.88
N LYS A 379 11.25 -8.90 5.68
CA LYS A 379 11.91 -10.12 6.19
C LYS A 379 13.34 -10.29 5.64
N SER A 380 13.54 -9.96 4.37
CA SER A 380 14.85 -10.06 3.73
C SER A 380 15.80 -8.97 4.24
N ALA A 381 15.31 -7.74 4.39
CA ALA A 381 16.06 -6.62 4.91
C ALA A 381 16.46 -6.83 6.39
N ASP A 382 15.55 -7.39 7.19
CA ASP A 382 15.82 -7.73 8.60
C ASP A 382 16.96 -8.75 8.75
N LYS A 383 17.01 -9.77 7.87
CA LYS A 383 18.08 -10.77 7.88
C LYS A 383 19.47 -10.20 7.58
N VAL A 384 19.55 -9.14 6.79
CA VAL A 384 20.83 -8.50 6.40
C VAL A 384 21.11 -7.22 7.18
N GLY A 385 20.24 -6.84 8.11
CA GLY A 385 20.42 -5.66 8.98
C GLY A 385 20.22 -4.31 8.26
N PHE A 386 19.51 -4.28 7.11
CA PHE A 386 19.20 -3.05 6.38
C PHE A 386 17.74 -2.62 6.60
N PRO A 387 17.44 -1.32 6.60
CA PRO A 387 16.06 -0.86 6.63
C PRO A 387 15.34 -1.16 5.30
N PRO A 388 14.10 -1.68 5.33
CA PRO A 388 13.37 -2.17 4.15
C PRO A 388 13.13 -1.15 3.03
N GLN A 389 13.15 0.14 3.34
CA GLN A 389 12.96 1.21 2.36
C GLN A 389 14.26 1.73 1.74
N LYS A 390 15.43 1.57 2.39
CA LYS A 390 16.68 2.17 1.91
C LYS A 390 17.25 1.50 0.66
N ASP A 391 17.04 0.20 0.46
CA ASP A 391 17.75 -0.54 -0.60
C ASP A 391 17.18 -0.32 -2.01
N ILE A 392 15.87 -0.07 -2.13
CA ILE A 392 15.23 0.10 -3.45
C ILE A 392 15.21 1.58 -3.85
N PHE A 393 15.20 2.52 -2.89
CA PHE A 393 14.82 3.91 -3.10
C PHE A 393 15.94 4.94 -3.02
N GLN A 394 17.08 4.69 -2.37
CA GLN A 394 18.21 5.64 -2.41
C GLN A 394 18.69 5.94 -3.84
N LYS A 395 18.43 5.03 -4.78
CA LYS A 395 18.79 5.18 -6.20
C LYS A 395 17.88 6.16 -6.96
N TYR A 396 16.70 6.49 -6.42
CA TYR A 396 15.66 7.25 -7.12
C TYR A 396 15.07 8.41 -6.31
N SER A 397 15.55 8.70 -5.10
CA SER A 397 15.13 9.92 -4.40
C SER A 397 15.62 11.13 -5.17
N PRO A 398 14.75 11.97 -5.74
CA PRO A 398 15.18 13.19 -6.40
C PRO A 398 15.79 14.20 -5.40
N PHE A 399 15.73 13.91 -4.10
CA PHE A 399 16.17 14.77 -3.02
C PHE A 399 17.19 14.08 -2.10
N GLY A 400 18.27 13.55 -2.67
CA GLY A 400 19.45 13.13 -1.90
C GLY A 400 20.12 14.34 -1.24
N GLY A 401 19.43 15.05 -0.37
CA GLY A 401 19.87 16.26 0.26
C GLY A 401 19.99 16.14 1.77
N THR A 402 21.02 16.76 2.35
CA THR A 402 21.16 16.92 3.78
C THR A 402 20.46 18.20 4.22
N VAL A 403 19.62 18.11 5.25
CA VAL A 403 19.05 19.29 5.88
C VAL A 403 20.10 19.90 6.82
N LEU A 404 20.41 21.17 6.65
CA LEU A 404 21.41 21.90 7.42
C LEU A 404 20.79 23.14 8.07
N LEU A 405 21.34 23.56 9.21
CA LEU A 405 21.09 24.86 9.80
C LEU A 405 22.25 25.80 9.52
N ASP A 406 21.95 27.06 9.19
CA ASP A 406 22.96 28.11 9.21
C ASP A 406 23.15 28.66 10.66
N LYS A 407 24.13 29.53 10.81
CA LYS A 407 24.41 30.17 12.10
C LYS A 407 23.29 31.04 12.68
N LYS A 408 22.24 31.30 11.90
CA LYS A 408 21.01 32.04 12.29
C LYS A 408 19.81 31.11 12.48
N GLY A 409 20.01 29.77 12.53
CA GLY A 409 18.94 28.78 12.72
C GLY A 409 18.04 28.57 11.50
N ARG A 410 18.41 29.07 10.33
CA ARG A 410 17.63 28.90 9.10
C ARG A 410 17.91 27.53 8.51
N VAL A 411 16.87 26.81 8.12
CA VAL A 411 16.92 25.47 7.53
C VAL A 411 17.21 25.54 6.03
N PHE A 412 18.23 24.83 5.58
CA PHE A 412 18.61 24.71 4.18
C PHE A 412 18.71 23.25 3.76
N PHE A 413 18.34 22.96 2.53
CA PHE A 413 18.63 21.69 1.89
C PHE A 413 19.95 21.78 1.09
N ARG A 414 20.92 20.94 1.43
CA ARG A 414 22.10 20.75 0.62
C ARG A 414 21.93 19.52 -0.23
N TRP A 415 21.80 19.71 -1.55
CA TRP A 415 21.83 18.59 -2.51
C TRP A 415 23.26 18.08 -2.61
N SER A 416 23.47 16.82 -2.29
CA SER A 416 24.73 16.11 -2.58
C SER A 416 24.42 15.10 -3.66
N PRO A 417 24.96 15.23 -4.88
CA PRO A 417 24.85 14.17 -5.87
C PRO A 417 25.53 12.93 -5.28
N GLY A 418 24.74 11.89 -5.05
CA GLY A 418 25.19 10.66 -4.41
C GLY A 418 26.41 10.09 -5.16
N ARG A 419 27.53 9.97 -4.49
CA ARG A 419 28.67 9.16 -4.95
C ARG A 419 28.26 7.69 -4.84
N TYR A 420 27.60 7.17 -5.84
CA TYR A 420 27.58 5.73 -6.09
C TYR A 420 28.15 5.47 -7.47
N GLY A 421 29.49 5.33 -7.49
CA GLY A 421 30.16 4.72 -8.61
C GLY A 421 29.79 3.24 -8.69
N TYR A 422 29.25 2.83 -9.80
CA TYR A 422 29.19 1.43 -10.16
C TYR A 422 30.61 0.89 -10.25
N ALA A 423 31.00 -0.01 -9.37
CA ALA A 423 32.05 -0.96 -9.61
C ALA A 423 31.48 -2.11 -10.46
N ALA A 424 31.32 -1.87 -11.74
CA ALA A 424 31.26 -2.91 -12.74
C ALA A 424 32.66 -3.02 -13.34
N GLY A 425 33.37 -4.07 -12.97
CA GLY A 425 34.65 -4.39 -13.57
C GLY A 425 34.51 -4.63 -15.07
N THR A 426 35.18 -3.80 -15.84
CA THR A 426 35.88 -4.19 -17.06
C THR A 426 36.95 -3.14 -17.34
N ASN A 427 38.18 -3.56 -17.18
CA ASN A 427 39.35 -2.86 -17.70
C ASN A 427 39.18 -2.54 -19.19
N LYS A 428 39.19 -1.25 -19.53
CA LYS A 428 39.80 -0.77 -20.79
C LYS A 428 40.34 0.62 -20.54
N GLN A 429 41.67 0.68 -20.52
CA GLN A 429 42.44 1.89 -20.71
C GLN A 429 42.00 2.56 -22.01
N VAL A 430 41.65 3.82 -21.95
CA VAL A 430 41.67 4.72 -23.11
C VAL A 430 42.45 5.94 -22.70
N SER A 431 43.57 6.08 -23.41
CA SER A 431 44.57 7.12 -23.34
C SER A 431 43.98 8.51 -23.64
N ASN A 432 44.37 9.47 -22.79
CA ASN A 432 44.24 10.90 -23.04
C ASN A 432 45.08 11.30 -24.28
N THR A 433 44.44 11.84 -25.28
CA THR A 433 45.08 12.73 -26.23
C THR A 433 44.26 14.01 -26.37
N ALA A 434 44.81 15.07 -25.83
CA ALA A 434 44.34 16.42 -26.02
C ALA A 434 44.56 16.84 -27.47
N SER A 435 43.54 17.27 -28.16
CA SER A 435 43.65 17.99 -29.43
C SER A 435 42.96 19.35 -29.34
N LYS A 436 43.80 20.38 -29.26
CA LYS A 436 43.42 21.77 -29.50
C LYS A 436 42.83 21.92 -30.91
N ARG A 437 41.63 22.49 -31.02
CA ARG A 437 41.17 23.06 -32.28
C ARG A 437 40.87 24.55 -32.13
N LYS A 438 41.55 25.29 -33.03
CA LYS A 438 41.55 26.73 -33.22
C LYS A 438 40.17 27.28 -33.60
N LYS A 439 39.88 28.46 -33.07
CA LYS A 439 38.88 29.39 -33.61
C LYS A 439 39.22 29.76 -35.05
N THR A 440 38.27 29.70 -35.93
CA THR A 440 38.32 30.39 -37.22
C THR A 440 37.03 31.20 -37.35
N THR A 441 37.24 32.49 -37.34
CA THR A 441 36.26 33.53 -37.66
C THR A 441 36.13 33.58 -39.18
N ILE A 442 34.91 33.56 -39.69
CA ILE A 442 34.63 34.02 -41.08
C ILE A 442 33.51 35.05 -41.00
N SER A 443 33.86 36.23 -41.44
CA SER A 443 33.01 37.38 -41.67
C SER A 443 32.30 37.32 -43.02
N LYS A 444 31.06 37.74 -43.00
CA LYS A 444 30.24 38.44 -44.02
C LYS A 444 30.66 38.43 -45.51
N LYS A 445 29.69 38.20 -46.35
CA LYS A 445 29.06 39.19 -47.27
C LYS A 445 27.97 38.55 -48.12
N ASN A 446 26.95 39.19 -48.15
CA ASN A 446 25.84 39.69 -48.98
C ASN A 446 24.52 39.09 -48.58
#